data_5343108dedef6c4d5e1f79fa06c134e8
#
_entry.id   5343108dedef6c4d5e1f79fa06c134e8
#
_cell.length_a   1.000
_cell.length_b   1.000
_cell.length_c   1.000
_cell.angle_alpha   90.00
_cell.angle_beta   90.00
_cell.angle_gamma   90.00
#
_symmetry.space_group_name_H-M   'P 1'
#
loop_
_entity.id
_entity.type
_entity.pdbx_description
1 polymer ?
#
loop_
_entity_poly.entity_id
_entity_poly.type
_entity_poly.pdbx_seq_one_letter_code
_entity_poly.pdbx_strand_id
1 'polypeptide(L)'
;ANLDRKLFSKIRKNKNYKPSKNTALALAVALELNLDETKDFIGKAGYALTHSSKMDIIVEFFILQGNYDILELNEVLFYYEEPLLGSNVA
;
A
#
# COMPACT_ATOMS: atom_id res chain seq x y z
N ALA A 1 10.30 -1.73 4.85
CA ALA A 1 9.56 -2.63 3.97
C ALA A 1 10.50 -3.29 2.99
N ASN A 2 10.29 -4.55 2.74
CA ASN A 2 11.14 -5.32 1.85
C ASN A 2 10.60 -5.39 0.44
N LEU A 3 10.06 -4.29 -0.04
CA LEU A 3 9.58 -4.23 -1.40
C LEU A 3 10.75 -4.13 -2.35
N ASP A 4 10.73 -4.98 -3.32
CA ASP A 4 11.83 -5.12 -4.27
C ASP A 4 11.88 -3.95 -5.23
N ARG A 5 13.07 -3.40 -5.43
CA ARG A 5 13.30 -2.39 -6.46
C ARG A 5 12.89 -2.86 -7.84
N LYS A 6 13.03 -4.15 -8.08
CA LYS A 6 12.65 -4.73 -9.37
C LYS A 6 11.15 -4.60 -9.60
N LEU A 7 10.35 -4.79 -8.56
CA LEU A 7 8.91 -4.64 -8.68
C LEU A 7 8.56 -3.20 -9.04
N PHE A 8 9.17 -2.24 -8.37
CA PHE A 8 8.93 -0.83 -8.66
C PHE A 8 9.33 -0.48 -10.10
N SER A 9 10.48 -0.96 -10.54
CA SER A 9 10.93 -0.75 -11.92
C SER A 9 9.97 -1.39 -12.91
N LYS A 10 9.44 -2.57 -12.59
CA LYS A 10 8.51 -3.27 -13.47
C LYS A 10 7.23 -2.45 -13.65
N ILE A 11 6.74 -1.85 -12.56
CA ILE A 11 5.55 -1.00 -12.65
C ILE A 11 5.81 0.19 -13.57
N ARG A 12 6.98 0.78 -13.48
CA ARG A 12 7.34 1.96 -14.28
C ARG A 12 7.56 1.64 -15.75
N LYS A 13 8.13 0.47 -16.05
CA LYS A 13 8.52 0.11 -17.42
C LYS A 13 7.42 -0.58 -18.20
N ASN A 14 6.60 -1.35 -17.51
CA ASN A 14 5.55 -2.12 -18.17
C ASN A 14 4.23 -1.39 -18.06
N LYS A 15 3.81 -0.79 -19.16
CA LYS A 15 2.59 0.02 -19.19
C LYS A 15 1.33 -0.80 -18.92
N ASN A 16 1.40 -2.11 -19.17
CA ASN A 16 0.25 -2.99 -18.95
C ASN A 16 0.24 -3.64 -17.58
N TYR A 17 1.31 -3.41 -16.80
CA TYR A 17 1.36 -3.99 -15.47
C TYR A 17 0.46 -3.22 -14.52
N LYS A 18 -0.43 -3.95 -13.87
CA LYS A 18 -1.34 -3.34 -12.90
C LYS A 18 -1.17 -4.06 -11.57
N PRO A 19 -0.58 -3.42 -10.56
CA PRO A 19 -0.45 -4.05 -9.25
C PRO A 19 -1.81 -4.21 -8.60
N SER A 20 -1.93 -5.16 -7.68
CA SER A 20 -3.12 -5.26 -6.86
C SER A 20 -3.17 -4.04 -5.93
N LYS A 21 -4.35 -3.76 -5.39
CA LYS A 21 -4.49 -2.67 -4.43
C LYS A 21 -3.57 -2.89 -3.22
N ASN A 22 -3.47 -4.13 -2.76
CA ASN A 22 -2.58 -4.48 -1.65
C ASN A 22 -1.13 -4.11 -1.97
N THR A 23 -0.67 -4.48 -3.16
CA THR A 23 0.69 -4.17 -3.59
C THR A 23 0.89 -2.67 -3.73
N ALA A 24 -0.08 -1.97 -4.30
CA ALA A 24 0.02 -0.52 -4.46
C ALA A 24 0.11 0.20 -3.11
N LEU A 25 -0.69 -0.22 -2.14
CA LEU A 25 -0.64 0.36 -0.81
C LEU A 25 0.68 0.03 -0.11
N ALA A 26 1.19 -1.19 -0.29
CA ALA A 26 2.48 -1.57 0.28
C ALA A 26 3.60 -0.70 -0.28
N LEU A 27 3.56 -0.43 -1.59
CA LEU A 27 4.55 0.46 -2.21
C LEU A 27 4.45 1.88 -1.68
N ALA A 28 3.22 2.37 -1.51
CA ALA A 28 3.02 3.72 -0.99
C ALA A 28 3.61 3.86 0.42
N VAL A 29 3.41 2.86 1.27
CA VAL A 29 3.98 2.86 2.61
C VAL A 29 5.51 2.78 2.55
N ALA A 30 6.04 1.92 1.68
CA ALA A 30 7.48 1.77 1.54
C ALA A 30 8.14 3.05 1.04
N LEU A 31 7.46 3.81 0.21
CA LEU A 31 7.95 5.08 -0.31
C LEU A 31 7.66 6.24 0.62
N GLU A 32 6.99 5.98 1.74
CA GLU A 32 6.63 6.98 2.75
C GLU A 32 5.85 8.14 2.16
N LEU A 33 4.89 7.81 1.31
CA LEU A 33 4.04 8.83 0.69
C LEU A 33 3.02 9.34 1.71
N ASN A 34 2.73 10.64 1.65
CA ASN A 34 1.67 11.19 2.50
C ASN A 34 0.31 10.78 1.93
N LEU A 35 -0.78 11.18 2.58
CA LEU A 35 -2.11 10.73 2.19
C LEU A 35 -2.47 11.15 0.77
N ASP A 36 -2.23 12.42 0.42
CA ASP A 36 -2.54 12.91 -0.92
C ASP A 36 -1.72 12.20 -1.98
N GLU A 37 -0.43 12.00 -1.70
CA GLU A 37 0.45 11.28 -2.62
C GLU A 37 0.02 9.82 -2.76
N THR A 38 -0.41 9.21 -1.66
CA THR A 38 -0.87 7.84 -1.70
C THR A 38 -2.12 7.71 -2.55
N LYS A 39 -3.08 8.62 -2.37
CA LYS A 39 -4.30 8.61 -3.18
C LYS A 39 -4.00 8.76 -4.66
N ASP A 40 -3.08 9.66 -5.00
CA ASP A 40 -2.68 9.85 -6.39
C ASP A 40 -1.99 8.60 -6.94
N PHE A 41 -1.11 8.03 -6.14
CA PHE A 41 -0.34 6.86 -6.56
C PHE A 41 -1.24 5.66 -6.84
N ILE A 42 -2.12 5.32 -5.91
CA ILE A 42 -3.01 4.17 -6.13
C ILE A 42 -4.08 4.49 -7.15
N GLY A 43 -4.43 5.77 -7.30
CA GLY A 43 -5.40 6.21 -8.30
C GLY A 43 -4.94 5.92 -9.71
N LYS A 44 -3.63 5.98 -9.95
CA LYS A 44 -3.07 5.66 -11.27
C LYS A 44 -3.26 4.19 -11.62
N ALA A 45 -3.42 3.33 -10.62
CA ALA A 45 -3.72 1.91 -10.83
C ALA A 45 -5.22 1.63 -10.80
N GLY A 46 -6.05 2.67 -10.66
CA GLY A 46 -7.49 2.52 -10.65
C GLY A 46 -8.09 2.25 -9.28
N TYR A 47 -7.36 2.49 -8.22
CA TYR A 47 -7.84 2.23 -6.86
C TYR A 47 -8.08 3.52 -6.09
N ALA A 48 -8.86 3.41 -5.02
CA ALA A 48 -9.13 4.53 -4.13
C ALA A 48 -9.17 4.03 -2.70
N LEU A 49 -8.81 4.91 -1.77
CA LEU A 49 -9.01 4.62 -0.35
C LEU A 49 -10.46 4.91 -0.01
N THR A 50 -11.09 3.97 0.67
CA THR A 50 -12.50 4.12 1.05
C THR A 50 -12.64 3.90 2.56
N HIS A 51 -13.70 4.44 3.13
CA HIS A 51 -13.98 4.21 4.54
C HIS A 51 -14.88 3.00 4.76
N SER A 52 -15.24 2.29 3.68
CA SER A 52 -15.99 1.04 3.80
C SER A 52 -15.07 -0.17 3.90
N SER A 53 -13.77 0.01 3.75
CA SER A 53 -12.79 -1.06 3.90
C SER A 53 -11.98 -0.84 5.17
N LYS A 54 -11.99 -1.83 6.07
CA LYS A 54 -11.23 -1.75 7.31
C LYS A 54 -9.73 -1.61 7.03
N MET A 55 -9.25 -2.34 6.03
CA MET A 55 -7.85 -2.25 5.62
C MET A 55 -7.48 -0.82 5.20
N ASP A 56 -8.35 -0.18 4.40
CA ASP A 56 -8.10 1.18 3.96
C ASP A 56 -8.06 2.16 5.13
N ILE A 57 -8.97 1.99 6.08
CA ILE A 57 -9.01 2.85 7.26
C ILE A 57 -7.73 2.71 8.08
N ILE A 58 -7.26 1.48 8.26
CA ILE A 58 -6.04 1.22 9.03
C ILE A 58 -4.83 1.84 8.33
N VAL A 59 -4.71 1.64 7.03
CA VAL A 59 -3.59 2.20 6.26
C VAL A 59 -3.63 3.72 6.32
N GLU A 60 -4.80 4.31 6.13
CA GLU A 60 -4.93 5.76 6.19
C GLU A 60 -4.53 6.30 7.56
N PHE A 61 -4.94 5.62 8.63
CA PHE A 61 -4.57 6.02 9.98
C PHE A 61 -3.05 6.07 10.16
N PHE A 62 -2.36 5.02 9.70
CA PHE A 62 -0.92 4.97 9.82
C PHE A 62 -0.26 6.10 9.03
N ILE A 63 -0.75 6.37 7.83
CA ILE A 63 -0.20 7.44 7.00
C ILE A 63 -0.41 8.80 7.67
N LEU A 64 -1.60 9.03 8.23
CA LEU A 64 -1.89 10.29 8.92
C LEU A 64 -1.01 10.48 10.16
N GLN A 65 -0.63 9.39 10.81
CA GLN A 65 0.25 9.46 11.96
C GLN A 65 1.72 9.60 11.56
N GLY A 66 2.01 9.51 10.26
CA GLY A 66 3.39 9.53 9.80
C GLY A 66 4.14 8.25 10.16
N ASN A 67 3.40 7.18 10.40
CA ASN A 67 4.00 5.89 10.77
C ASN A 67 4.05 4.98 9.56
N TYR A 68 5.24 4.76 9.04
CA TYR A 68 5.45 3.93 7.87
C TYR A 68 6.10 2.59 8.20
N ASP A 69 5.98 2.15 9.45
CA ASP A 69 6.51 0.87 9.89
C ASP A 69 5.57 -0.24 9.41
N ILE A 70 5.97 -0.92 8.33
CA ILE A 70 5.12 -1.93 7.72
C ILE A 70 4.93 -3.15 8.63
N LEU A 71 5.90 -3.43 9.49
CA LEU A 71 5.74 -4.55 10.42
C LEU A 71 4.64 -4.25 11.43
N GLU A 72 4.65 -3.06 11.98
CA GLU A 72 3.61 -2.66 12.93
C GLU A 72 2.25 -2.60 12.23
N LEU A 73 2.22 -2.03 11.03
CA LEU A 73 0.99 -1.96 10.24
C LEU A 73 0.42 -3.35 9.99
N ASN A 74 1.28 -4.29 9.60
CA ASN A 74 0.83 -5.65 9.35
C ASN A 74 0.37 -6.36 10.62
N GLU A 75 0.96 -6.04 11.78
CA GLU A 75 0.47 -6.59 13.04
C GLU A 75 -0.96 -6.15 13.32
N VAL A 76 -1.27 -4.88 13.06
CA VAL A 76 -2.62 -4.36 13.25
C VAL A 76 -3.57 -5.01 12.24
N LEU A 77 -3.16 -5.12 10.98
CA LEU A 77 -3.97 -5.76 9.96
C LEU A 77 -4.27 -7.22 10.35
N PHE A 78 -3.26 -7.92 10.83
CA PHE A 78 -3.43 -9.30 11.26
C PHE A 78 -4.44 -9.40 12.41
N TYR A 79 -4.33 -8.46 13.36
CA TYR A 79 -5.24 -8.43 14.50
C TYR A 79 -6.70 -8.31 14.06
N TYR A 80 -6.96 -7.53 13.01
CA TYR A 80 -8.31 -7.35 12.50
C TYR A 80 -8.66 -8.33 11.39
N GLU A 81 -7.82 -9.35 11.18
CA GLU A 81 -8.04 -10.38 10.17
C GLU A 81 -8.13 -9.81 8.75
N GLU A 82 -7.36 -8.76 8.50
CA GLU A 82 -7.26 -8.16 7.17
C GLU A 82 -6.01 -8.67 6.45
N PRO A 83 -6.01 -8.67 5.10
CA PRO A 83 -4.82 -9.09 4.38
C PRO A 83 -3.61 -8.23 4.74
N LEU A 84 -2.45 -8.86 4.87
CA LEU A 84 -1.22 -8.13 5.17
C LEU A 84 -0.71 -7.45 3.91
N LEU A 85 -0.13 -6.25 4.09
CA LEU A 85 0.46 -5.53 2.98
C LEU A 85 1.73 -6.23 2.55
N GLY A 86 1.90 -6.34 1.24
CA GLY A 86 3.10 -6.92 0.68
C GLY A 86 3.10 -8.43 0.62
N SER A 87 2.09 -9.09 1.19
CA SER A 87 2.06 -10.55 1.21
C SER A 87 1.88 -11.17 -0.17
N ASN A 88 1.36 -10.39 -1.12
CA ASN A 88 1.14 -10.86 -2.49
C ASN A 88 2.14 -10.29 -3.48
N VAL A 89 3.20 -9.70 -2.99
CA VAL A 89 4.26 -9.18 -3.86
C VAL A 89 5.09 -10.37 -4.34
N ALA A 90 5.07 -10.58 -5.62
CA ALA A 90 5.77 -11.71 -6.21
C ALA A 90 6.91 -11.24 -7.10
#